data_cc490fb055d3b9720d7e99a67a1251e2
#
_entry.id   cc490fb055d3b9720d7e99a67a1251e2
#
_cell.length_a   1.000
_cell.length_b   1.000
_cell.length_c   1.000
_cell.angle_alpha   90.00
_cell.angle_beta   90.00
_cell.angle_gamma   90.00
#
_symmetry.space_group_name_H-M   'P 1'
#
loop_
_entity.id
_entity.type
_entity.pdbx_description
1 polymer ?
#
loop_
_entity_poly.entity_id
_entity_poly.type
_entity_poly.pdbx_seq_one_letter_code
_entity_poly.pdbx_strand_id
1 'polypeptide(L)'
;MIETRAFDELVVVSSQLERIPEPNTRTLALHHDVVAATMEADGVLPFRFGTALDAGELEGWLAAHAARIRAALGQLRGRVEMNVKLLRLACGHGRERSCPACAAGPPGVDTLRDLADHLIERASVARWRFRLAGHGSNLAGSLAFLVPRNEVDALLARIAPVVSRAGSIAVVPTGPWPAYSFAPPLDRPPVVRVAPQDRREHPITG
;
A
#
# COMPACT_ATOMS: atom_id res chain seq x y z
N MET A 1 14.14 9.08 -15.81
CA MET A 1 15.13 7.98 -15.81
C MET A 1 15.18 7.41 -14.41
N ILE A 2 15.24 6.08 -14.23
CA ILE A 2 15.40 5.44 -12.92
C ILE A 2 16.90 5.35 -12.64
N GLU A 3 17.30 5.72 -11.44
CA GLU A 3 18.68 5.72 -10.97
C GLU A 3 18.81 4.91 -9.69
N THR A 4 19.95 4.28 -9.52
CA THR A 4 20.34 3.61 -8.29
C THR A 4 21.59 4.29 -7.74
N ARG A 5 21.56 4.62 -6.45
CA ARG A 5 22.71 5.23 -5.75
C ARG A 5 23.04 4.41 -4.51
N ALA A 6 24.33 4.14 -4.32
CA ALA A 6 24.82 3.54 -3.08
C ALA A 6 24.97 4.64 -2.03
N PHE A 7 24.52 4.35 -0.81
CA PHE A 7 24.72 5.18 0.36
C PHE A 7 25.04 4.27 1.53
N ASP A 8 26.31 4.20 1.93
CA ASP A 8 26.83 3.18 2.84
C ASP A 8 26.45 1.76 2.35
N GLU A 9 25.74 1.01 3.19
CA GLU A 9 25.22 -0.33 2.92
C GLU A 9 23.83 -0.32 2.25
N LEU A 10 23.27 0.87 2.00
CA LEU A 10 21.95 1.04 1.40
C LEU A 10 22.07 1.28 -0.10
N VAL A 11 21.08 0.79 -0.84
CA VAL A 11 20.88 1.15 -2.24
C VAL A 11 19.57 1.93 -2.34
N VAL A 12 19.66 3.15 -2.83
CA VAL A 12 18.50 4.01 -3.05
C VAL A 12 18.10 3.97 -4.50
N VAL A 13 16.85 3.62 -4.76
CA VAL A 13 16.25 3.67 -6.11
C VAL A 13 15.39 4.92 -6.20
N SER A 14 15.70 5.78 -7.15
CA SER A 14 15.03 7.07 -7.34
C SER A 14 14.88 7.41 -8.82
N SER A 15 14.14 8.48 -9.12
CA SER A 15 14.13 9.08 -10.44
C SER A 15 14.21 10.59 -10.33
N GLN A 16 14.97 11.22 -11.23
CA GLN A 16 15.02 12.68 -11.34
C GLN A 16 13.83 13.15 -12.18
N LEU A 17 13.10 14.11 -11.65
CA LEU A 17 11.90 14.68 -12.26
C LEU A 17 11.91 16.20 -12.06
N GLU A 18 11.53 16.95 -13.08
CA GLU A 18 11.36 18.42 -12.96
C GLU A 18 10.17 18.78 -12.07
N ARG A 19 9.18 17.91 -11.99
CA ARG A 19 8.00 18.05 -11.13
C ARG A 19 7.44 16.69 -10.72
N ILE A 20 6.81 16.65 -9.56
CA ILE A 20 6.10 15.45 -9.10
C ILE A 20 4.90 15.21 -10.04
N PRO A 21 4.78 14.03 -10.68
CA PRO A 21 3.69 13.74 -11.57
C PRO A 21 2.37 13.62 -10.79
N GLU A 22 1.27 14.03 -11.43
CA GLU A 22 -0.07 13.83 -10.88
C GLU A 22 -0.39 12.32 -10.75
N PRO A 23 -1.06 11.91 -9.65
CA PRO A 23 -1.45 10.53 -9.45
C PRO A 23 -2.55 10.13 -10.44
N ASN A 24 -2.24 9.21 -11.33
CA ASN A 24 -3.18 8.56 -12.24
C ASN A 24 -2.81 7.08 -12.40
N THR A 25 -3.66 6.31 -13.05
CA THR A 25 -3.46 4.86 -13.20
C THR A 25 -2.08 4.51 -13.79
N ARG A 26 -1.61 5.27 -14.79
CA ARG A 26 -0.32 5.02 -15.44
C ARG A 26 0.86 5.34 -14.52
N THR A 27 0.85 6.51 -13.86
CA THR A 27 1.96 6.92 -13.00
C THR A 27 2.04 6.06 -11.73
N LEU A 28 0.90 5.64 -11.19
CA LEU A 28 0.84 4.71 -10.07
C LEU A 28 1.34 3.31 -10.46
N ALA A 29 0.97 2.82 -11.65
CA ALA A 29 1.46 1.53 -12.16
C ALA A 29 2.97 1.56 -12.35
N LEU A 30 3.53 2.59 -13.00
CA LEU A 30 4.98 2.74 -13.18
C LEU A 30 5.74 2.75 -11.84
N HIS A 31 5.22 3.48 -10.84
CA HIS A 31 5.82 3.48 -9.50
C HIS A 31 5.77 2.09 -8.87
N HIS A 32 4.63 1.41 -9.00
CA HIS A 32 4.46 0.04 -8.50
C HIS A 32 5.46 -0.92 -9.16
N ASP A 33 5.61 -0.87 -10.48
CA ASP A 33 6.51 -1.75 -11.24
C ASP A 33 7.97 -1.57 -10.80
N VAL A 34 8.40 -0.31 -10.58
CA VAL A 34 9.74 -0.02 -10.06
C VAL A 34 9.95 -0.62 -8.69
N VAL A 35 9.01 -0.42 -7.76
CA VAL A 35 9.14 -0.97 -6.40
C VAL A 35 9.04 -2.50 -6.41
N ALA A 36 8.17 -3.08 -7.25
CA ALA A 36 8.04 -4.52 -7.42
C ALA A 36 9.34 -5.16 -7.94
N ALA A 37 10.02 -4.50 -8.89
CA ALA A 37 11.31 -4.97 -9.41
C ALA A 37 12.42 -5.01 -8.33
N THR A 38 12.29 -4.23 -7.25
CA THR A 38 13.24 -4.28 -6.13
C THR A 38 12.97 -5.39 -5.13
N MET A 39 11.85 -6.10 -5.25
CA MET A 39 11.45 -7.11 -4.25
C MET A 39 12.35 -8.34 -4.20
N GLU A 40 13.22 -8.56 -5.17
CA GLU A 40 14.22 -9.63 -5.12
C GLU A 40 15.34 -9.35 -4.10
N ALA A 41 15.51 -8.09 -3.69
CA ALA A 41 16.43 -7.73 -2.63
C ALA A 41 16.00 -8.33 -1.28
N ASP A 42 16.98 -8.52 -0.38
CA ASP A 42 16.76 -9.09 0.97
C ASP A 42 15.74 -8.30 1.79
N GLY A 43 15.71 -6.97 1.62
CA GLY A 43 14.78 -6.09 2.31
C GLY A 43 14.50 -4.84 1.49
N VAL A 44 13.23 -4.48 1.38
CA VAL A 44 12.78 -3.29 0.66
C VAL A 44 11.98 -2.41 1.62
N LEU A 45 12.38 -1.14 1.71
CA LEU A 45 11.60 -0.11 2.40
C LEU A 45 10.91 0.75 1.34
N PRO A 46 9.63 0.49 1.04
CA PRO A 46 8.95 1.19 -0.03
C PRO A 46 8.51 2.58 0.41
N PHE A 47 8.75 3.56 -0.43
CA PHE A 47 8.19 4.91 -0.29
C PHE A 47 6.90 5.03 -1.09
N ARG A 48 5.97 5.84 -0.60
CA ARG A 48 4.70 6.09 -1.29
C ARG A 48 4.93 6.94 -2.53
N PHE A 49 4.09 6.74 -3.53
CA PHE A 49 4.04 7.62 -4.70
C PHE A 49 3.95 9.10 -4.28
N GLY A 50 4.72 9.96 -4.94
CA GLY A 50 4.78 11.38 -4.63
C GLY A 50 5.73 11.74 -3.48
N THR A 51 6.49 10.77 -2.92
CA THR A 51 7.61 11.09 -2.02
C THR A 51 8.75 11.66 -2.86
N ALA A 52 9.14 12.89 -2.59
CA ALA A 52 10.21 13.58 -3.32
C ALA A 52 11.08 14.38 -2.36
N LEU A 53 12.33 14.59 -2.77
CA LEU A 53 13.37 15.39 -2.12
C LEU A 53 14.06 16.22 -3.19
N ASP A 54 14.58 17.37 -2.81
CA ASP A 54 15.54 18.06 -3.66
C ASP A 54 16.82 17.26 -3.78
N ALA A 55 17.41 17.26 -4.99
CA ALA A 55 18.57 16.40 -5.29
C ALA A 55 19.76 16.62 -4.33
N GLY A 56 19.94 17.85 -3.83
CA GLY A 56 20.99 18.17 -2.87
C GLY A 56 20.70 17.77 -1.43
N GLU A 57 19.45 17.44 -1.09
CA GLU A 57 19.04 17.12 0.29
C GLU A 57 19.05 15.61 0.59
N LEU A 58 19.08 14.76 -0.45
CA LEU A 58 18.95 13.31 -0.31
C LEU A 58 19.97 12.71 0.66
N GLU A 59 21.24 13.05 0.52
CA GLU A 59 22.31 12.49 1.37
C GLU A 59 22.15 12.92 2.82
N GLY A 60 21.88 14.21 3.07
CA GLY A 60 21.63 14.73 4.41
C GLY A 60 20.41 14.09 5.07
N TRP A 61 19.34 13.91 4.30
CA TRP A 61 18.13 13.24 4.78
C TRP A 61 18.39 11.76 5.10
N LEU A 62 19.10 11.04 4.23
CA LEU A 62 19.48 9.64 4.47
C LEU A 62 20.36 9.51 5.72
N ALA A 63 21.35 10.37 5.89
CA ALA A 63 22.20 10.38 7.08
C ALA A 63 21.38 10.60 8.36
N ALA A 64 20.48 11.57 8.36
CA ALA A 64 19.61 11.87 9.50
C ALA A 64 18.65 10.72 9.87
N HIS A 65 18.25 9.89 8.89
CA HIS A 65 17.31 8.81 9.09
C HIS A 65 17.95 7.41 9.05
N ALA A 66 19.27 7.31 8.89
CA ALA A 66 20.00 6.06 8.65
C ALA A 66 19.67 4.97 9.67
N ALA A 67 19.69 5.29 10.96
CA ALA A 67 19.39 4.32 12.03
C ALA A 67 17.97 3.77 11.93
N ARG A 68 16.98 4.64 11.64
CA ARG A 68 15.56 4.25 11.48
C ARG A 68 15.35 3.41 10.22
N ILE A 69 16.02 3.77 9.12
CA ILE A 69 15.97 3.04 7.84
C ILE A 69 16.55 1.64 8.03
N ARG A 70 17.73 1.51 8.65
CA ARG A 70 18.36 0.21 8.91
C ARG A 70 17.49 -0.67 9.81
N ALA A 71 16.95 -0.12 10.88
CA ALA A 71 16.04 -0.85 11.77
C ALA A 71 14.79 -1.35 11.02
N ALA A 72 14.22 -0.50 10.16
CA ALA A 72 13.08 -0.87 9.34
C ALA A 72 13.42 -1.97 8.33
N LEU A 73 14.51 -1.83 7.58
CA LEU A 73 14.98 -2.85 6.64
C LEU A 73 15.25 -4.18 7.34
N GLY A 74 15.87 -4.16 8.54
CA GLY A 74 16.08 -5.37 9.34
C GLY A 74 14.76 -6.07 9.70
N GLN A 75 13.70 -5.31 9.98
CA GLN A 75 12.37 -5.86 10.27
C GLN A 75 11.65 -6.40 9.03
N LEU A 76 11.96 -5.87 7.85
CA LEU A 76 11.33 -6.23 6.57
C LEU A 76 12.11 -7.29 5.79
N ARG A 77 13.34 -7.61 6.22
CA ARG A 77 14.22 -8.57 5.54
C ARG A 77 13.54 -9.93 5.34
N GLY A 78 13.55 -10.42 4.11
CA GLY A 78 12.93 -11.69 3.72
C GLY A 78 11.41 -11.74 3.85
N ARG A 79 10.74 -10.58 4.04
CA ARG A 79 9.30 -10.51 4.26
C ARG A 79 8.60 -9.74 3.14
N VAL A 80 7.33 -10.07 2.97
CA VAL A 80 6.42 -9.43 2.03
C VAL A 80 5.12 -9.09 2.71
N GLU A 81 4.37 -8.16 2.14
CA GLU A 81 3.02 -7.84 2.59
C GLU A 81 2.01 -8.65 1.79
N MET A 82 1.15 -9.38 2.49
CA MET A 82 -0.05 -9.99 1.93
C MET A 82 -1.26 -9.19 2.39
N ASN A 83 -2.09 -8.77 1.45
CA ASN A 83 -3.32 -8.06 1.76
C ASN A 83 -4.54 -8.97 1.56
N VAL A 84 -5.51 -8.88 2.47
CA VAL A 84 -6.81 -9.52 2.34
C VAL A 84 -7.86 -8.41 2.30
N LYS A 85 -8.49 -8.24 1.15
CA LYS A 85 -9.57 -7.26 0.94
C LYS A 85 -10.91 -7.91 1.30
N LEU A 86 -11.70 -7.19 2.10
CA LEU A 86 -13.08 -7.55 2.42
C LEU A 86 -14.00 -6.70 1.54
N LEU A 87 -14.62 -7.32 0.56
CA LEU A 87 -15.46 -6.63 -0.41
C LEU A 87 -16.94 -6.95 -0.15
N ARG A 88 -17.78 -5.91 -0.08
CA ARG A 88 -19.24 -6.09 -0.05
C ARG A 88 -19.70 -6.65 -1.40
N LEU A 89 -20.37 -7.78 -1.38
CA LEU A 89 -20.98 -8.33 -2.58
C LEU A 89 -22.29 -7.58 -2.84
N ALA A 90 -22.37 -6.92 -3.98
CA ALA A 90 -23.63 -6.37 -4.46
C ALA A 90 -24.50 -7.49 -5.01
N CYS A 91 -25.77 -7.53 -4.62
CA CYS A 91 -26.74 -8.40 -5.27
C CYS A 91 -26.96 -7.91 -6.71
N GLY A 92 -26.81 -8.80 -7.70
CA GLY A 92 -27.02 -8.50 -9.11
C GLY A 92 -28.49 -8.26 -9.51
N HIS A 93 -29.37 -8.07 -8.52
CA HIS A 93 -30.79 -7.76 -8.77
C HIS A 93 -30.96 -6.26 -8.98
N GLY A 94 -31.80 -5.89 -9.96
CA GLY A 94 -32.34 -4.52 -10.04
C GLY A 94 -33.12 -4.20 -8.76
N ARG A 95 -33.35 -2.91 -8.48
CA ARG A 95 -34.03 -2.40 -7.27
C ARG A 95 -35.42 -3.00 -6.99
N GLU A 96 -35.98 -3.73 -7.93
CA GLU A 96 -37.35 -4.29 -7.86
C GLU A 96 -37.46 -5.70 -7.23
N ARG A 97 -36.31 -6.36 -6.93
CA ARG A 97 -36.32 -7.70 -6.32
C ARG A 97 -35.57 -7.71 -5.00
N SER A 98 -36.25 -7.95 -3.92
CA SER A 98 -35.63 -8.20 -2.62
C SER A 98 -35.20 -9.66 -2.52
N CYS A 99 -33.93 -9.91 -2.24
CA CYS A 99 -33.45 -11.21 -1.79
C CYS A 99 -33.08 -11.15 -0.30
N PRO A 100 -32.93 -12.28 0.41
CA PRO A 100 -32.55 -12.27 1.83
C PRO A 100 -31.25 -11.48 2.12
N ALA A 101 -30.29 -11.51 1.20
CA ALA A 101 -29.04 -10.75 1.35
C ALA A 101 -29.25 -9.23 1.20
N CYS A 102 -30.17 -8.79 0.31
CA CYS A 102 -30.55 -7.37 0.21
C CYS A 102 -31.35 -6.91 1.43
N ALA A 103 -32.21 -7.79 1.96
CA ALA A 103 -33.02 -7.50 3.15
C ALA A 103 -32.15 -7.38 4.43
N ALA A 104 -31.07 -8.16 4.53
CA ALA A 104 -30.13 -8.08 5.64
C ALA A 104 -29.29 -6.79 5.67
N GLY A 105 -29.24 -6.06 4.55
CA GLY A 105 -28.42 -4.86 4.43
C GLY A 105 -26.91 -5.15 4.34
N PRO A 106 -26.10 -4.09 4.29
CA PRO A 106 -24.63 -4.24 4.29
C PRO A 106 -24.16 -4.78 5.66
N PRO A 107 -23.10 -5.61 5.69
CA PRO A 107 -22.55 -6.13 6.93
C PRO A 107 -22.14 -4.98 7.85
N GLY A 108 -22.53 -5.08 9.12
CA GLY A 108 -22.17 -4.13 10.15
C GLY A 108 -20.67 -4.13 10.46
N VAL A 109 -20.23 -3.11 11.19
CA VAL A 109 -18.82 -2.98 11.61
C VAL A 109 -18.38 -4.17 12.46
N ASP A 110 -19.25 -4.66 13.34
CA ASP A 110 -18.93 -5.78 14.24
C ASP A 110 -18.75 -7.07 13.44
N THR A 111 -19.62 -7.36 12.47
CA THR A 111 -19.45 -8.50 11.56
C THR A 111 -18.12 -8.46 10.81
N LEU A 112 -17.69 -7.26 10.39
CA LEU A 112 -16.39 -7.09 9.71
C LEU A 112 -15.20 -7.29 10.66
N ARG A 113 -15.35 -6.88 11.93
CA ARG A 113 -14.33 -7.12 12.95
C ARG A 113 -14.23 -8.60 13.29
N ASP A 114 -15.35 -9.27 13.54
CA ASP A 114 -15.39 -10.71 13.84
C ASP A 114 -14.73 -11.51 12.70
N LEU A 115 -15.03 -11.15 11.44
CA LEU A 115 -14.39 -11.77 10.29
C LEU A 115 -12.89 -11.49 10.22
N ALA A 116 -12.47 -10.26 10.54
CA ALA A 116 -11.08 -9.88 10.58
C ALA A 116 -10.33 -10.65 11.68
N ASP A 117 -10.90 -10.72 12.88
CA ASP A 117 -10.32 -11.44 14.03
C ASP A 117 -10.15 -12.94 13.71
N HIS A 118 -11.16 -13.54 13.08
CA HIS A 118 -11.08 -14.93 12.64
C HIS A 118 -10.00 -15.15 11.57
N LEU A 119 -9.85 -14.22 10.62
CA LEU A 119 -8.76 -14.26 9.63
C LEU A 119 -7.39 -14.11 10.29
N ILE A 120 -7.25 -13.20 11.27
CA ILE A 120 -6.00 -12.98 12.01
C ILE A 120 -5.61 -14.24 12.79
N GLU A 121 -6.56 -14.82 13.51
CA GLU A 121 -6.35 -16.06 14.27
C GLU A 121 -5.90 -17.21 13.33
N ARG A 122 -6.61 -17.42 12.23
CA ARG A 122 -6.28 -18.46 11.26
C ARG A 122 -4.97 -18.22 10.54
N ALA A 123 -4.67 -16.97 10.20
CA ALA A 123 -3.42 -16.59 9.57
C ALA A 123 -2.21 -16.93 10.46
N SER A 124 -2.36 -16.82 11.77
CA SER A 124 -1.29 -17.07 12.75
C SER A 124 -0.01 -16.29 12.44
N VAL A 125 -0.16 -15.00 12.06
CA VAL A 125 0.92 -14.09 11.71
C VAL A 125 1.06 -13.03 12.80
N ALA A 126 2.27 -12.88 13.36
CA ALA A 126 2.50 -11.98 14.49
C ALA A 126 2.35 -10.48 14.16
N ARG A 127 2.54 -10.09 12.91
CA ARG A 127 2.46 -8.68 12.49
C ARG A 127 1.38 -8.49 11.44
N TRP A 128 0.35 -7.75 11.81
CA TRP A 128 -0.80 -7.44 10.97
C TRP A 128 -1.30 -6.02 11.18
N ARG A 129 -2.11 -5.53 10.26
CA ARG A 129 -2.84 -4.26 10.30
C ARG A 129 -4.26 -4.50 9.80
N PHE A 130 -5.26 -4.01 10.52
CA PHE A 130 -6.64 -4.00 10.06
C PHE A 130 -7.13 -2.56 9.88
N ARG A 131 -7.85 -2.31 8.81
CA ARG A 131 -8.46 -1.01 8.52
C ARG A 131 -9.86 -1.23 7.97
N LEU A 132 -10.84 -0.54 8.55
CA LEU A 132 -12.15 -0.39 7.95
C LEU A 132 -12.07 0.62 6.80
N ALA A 133 -12.78 0.34 5.70
CA ALA A 133 -12.89 1.29 4.59
C ALA A 133 -13.99 2.31 4.87
N GLY A 134 -13.83 3.50 4.29
CA GLY A 134 -14.85 4.54 4.34
C GLY A 134 -16.09 4.19 3.51
N HIS A 135 -17.11 5.03 3.61
CA HIS A 135 -18.34 4.91 2.82
C HIS A 135 -18.07 5.25 1.35
N GLY A 136 -18.85 4.66 0.44
CA GLY A 136 -18.83 4.99 -0.99
C GLY A 136 -18.07 4.03 -1.90
N SER A 137 -17.46 2.97 -1.35
CA SER A 137 -16.84 1.90 -2.16
C SER A 137 -17.37 0.51 -1.76
N ASN A 138 -17.20 -0.47 -2.63
CA ASN A 138 -17.50 -1.87 -2.29
C ASN A 138 -16.48 -2.47 -1.32
N LEU A 139 -15.34 -1.83 -1.10
CA LEU A 139 -14.38 -2.22 -0.08
C LEU A 139 -14.98 -1.97 1.30
N ALA A 140 -15.10 -3.01 2.12
CA ALA A 140 -15.57 -2.93 3.49
C ALA A 140 -14.43 -2.77 4.49
N GLY A 141 -13.30 -3.41 4.22
CA GLY A 141 -12.10 -3.33 5.03
C GLY A 141 -10.93 -4.05 4.37
N SER A 142 -9.77 -3.96 4.99
CA SER A 142 -8.57 -4.66 4.55
C SER A 142 -7.71 -5.08 5.72
N LEU A 143 -7.12 -6.27 5.60
CA LEU A 143 -6.04 -6.73 6.49
C LEU A 143 -4.74 -6.76 5.69
N ALA A 144 -3.66 -6.34 6.33
CA ALA A 144 -2.31 -6.52 5.83
C ALA A 144 -1.54 -7.43 6.79
N PHE A 145 -0.86 -8.42 6.26
CA PHE A 145 -0.02 -9.36 7.00
C PHE A 145 1.43 -9.23 6.55
N LEU A 146 2.37 -9.13 7.47
CA LEU A 146 3.79 -9.18 7.16
C LEU A 146 4.29 -10.61 7.30
N VAL A 147 4.57 -11.26 6.18
CA VAL A 147 4.80 -12.70 6.07
C VAL A 147 6.21 -12.97 5.55
N PRO A 148 6.94 -13.97 6.09
CA PRO A 148 8.12 -14.49 5.41
C PRO A 148 7.78 -14.89 3.97
N ARG A 149 8.63 -14.56 3.00
CA ARG A 149 8.37 -14.81 1.57
C ARG A 149 8.06 -16.28 1.28
N ASN A 150 8.74 -17.18 1.95
CA ASN A 150 8.57 -18.62 1.82
C ASN A 150 7.32 -19.19 2.54
N GLU A 151 6.58 -18.36 3.28
CA GLU A 151 5.36 -18.78 3.98
C GLU A 151 4.07 -18.26 3.35
N VAL A 152 4.14 -17.61 2.18
CA VAL A 152 2.97 -17.05 1.51
C VAL A 152 1.93 -18.12 1.19
N ASP A 153 2.33 -19.25 0.60
CA ASP A 153 1.41 -20.34 0.27
C ASP A 153 0.80 -20.97 1.53
N ALA A 154 1.57 -21.10 2.59
CA ALA A 154 1.08 -21.60 3.87
C ALA A 154 0.05 -20.64 4.50
N LEU A 155 0.24 -19.32 4.40
CA LEU A 155 -0.74 -18.33 4.81
C LEU A 155 -2.03 -18.50 4.02
N LEU A 156 -1.95 -18.55 2.69
CA LEU A 156 -3.14 -18.72 1.82
C LEU A 156 -3.91 -19.98 2.16
N ALA A 157 -3.23 -21.10 2.39
CA ALA A 157 -3.85 -22.36 2.78
C ALA A 157 -4.56 -22.25 4.15
N ARG A 158 -3.97 -21.55 5.13
CA ARG A 158 -4.58 -21.36 6.47
C ARG A 158 -5.84 -20.52 6.43
N ILE A 159 -5.90 -19.46 5.60
CA ILE A 159 -7.08 -18.59 5.53
C ILE A 159 -8.17 -19.09 4.56
N ALA A 160 -7.85 -20.00 3.65
CA ALA A 160 -8.80 -20.50 2.65
C ALA A 160 -10.16 -20.98 3.21
N PRO A 161 -10.22 -21.69 4.36
CA PRO A 161 -11.50 -22.10 4.94
C PRO A 161 -12.38 -20.93 5.40
N VAL A 162 -11.79 -19.78 5.76
CA VAL A 162 -12.54 -18.57 6.13
C VAL A 162 -13.08 -17.90 4.87
N VAL A 163 -12.25 -17.81 3.82
CA VAL A 163 -12.62 -17.24 2.52
C VAL A 163 -13.87 -17.91 1.95
N SER A 164 -13.98 -19.24 2.05
CA SER A 164 -15.11 -20.00 1.54
C SER A 164 -16.41 -19.85 2.32
N ARG A 165 -16.38 -19.24 3.52
CA ARG A 165 -17.53 -19.14 4.44
C ARG A 165 -18.01 -17.71 4.69
N ALA A 166 -17.44 -16.73 4.04
CA ALA A 166 -17.66 -15.32 4.36
C ALA A 166 -19.05 -14.75 3.95
N GLY A 167 -19.94 -15.56 3.39
CA GLY A 167 -21.33 -15.17 3.11
C GLY A 167 -21.45 -14.00 2.13
N SER A 168 -21.95 -12.84 2.59
CA SER A 168 -22.16 -11.64 1.77
C SER A 168 -20.88 -10.80 1.55
N ILE A 169 -19.73 -11.25 2.06
CA ILE A 169 -18.44 -10.60 1.92
C ILE A 169 -17.53 -11.46 1.07
N ALA A 170 -17.00 -10.92 -0.02
CA ALA A 170 -15.89 -11.55 -0.71
C ALA A 170 -14.59 -11.26 0.04
N VAL A 171 -13.85 -12.30 0.38
CA VAL A 171 -12.52 -12.22 0.99
C VAL A 171 -11.51 -12.48 -0.10
N VAL A 172 -10.74 -11.45 -0.47
CA VAL A 172 -9.84 -11.48 -1.65
C VAL A 172 -8.39 -11.28 -1.19
N PRO A 173 -7.60 -12.36 -1.09
CA PRO A 173 -6.17 -12.25 -0.87
C PRO A 173 -5.48 -11.63 -2.10
N THR A 174 -4.52 -10.76 -1.87
CA THR A 174 -3.69 -10.14 -2.90
C THR A 174 -2.26 -9.98 -2.41
N GLY A 175 -1.29 -10.01 -3.31
CA GLY A 175 0.14 -9.95 -3.02
C GLY A 175 0.87 -11.12 -3.69
N PRO A 176 2.16 -11.30 -3.41
CA PRO A 176 2.95 -10.53 -2.44
C PRO A 176 3.25 -9.09 -2.91
N TRP A 177 3.24 -8.15 -1.96
CA TRP A 177 3.50 -6.74 -2.17
C TRP A 177 4.71 -6.27 -1.35
N PRO A 178 5.37 -5.17 -1.75
CA PRO A 178 6.27 -4.44 -0.86
C PRO A 178 5.55 -3.98 0.41
N ALA A 179 6.24 -4.00 1.55
CA ALA A 179 5.63 -3.87 2.86
C ALA A 179 5.24 -2.42 3.24
N TYR A 180 4.42 -1.76 2.41
CA TYR A 180 3.97 -0.37 2.60
C TYR A 180 3.25 -0.13 3.93
N SER A 181 2.45 -1.09 4.39
CA SER A 181 1.70 -0.97 5.64
C SER A 181 2.57 -1.08 6.88
N PHE A 182 3.79 -1.60 6.74
CA PHE A 182 4.74 -1.86 7.82
C PHE A 182 5.96 -0.94 7.78
N ALA A 183 6.10 -0.12 6.75
CA ALA A 183 7.12 0.92 6.69
C ALA A 183 6.87 1.95 7.81
N PRO A 184 7.91 2.35 8.58
CA PRO A 184 7.75 3.36 9.61
C PRO A 184 7.41 4.72 8.98
N PRO A 185 6.71 5.58 9.69
CA PRO A 185 6.58 6.96 9.27
C PRO A 185 7.98 7.62 9.38
N LEU A 186 8.66 7.74 8.28
CA LEU A 186 9.81 8.62 8.16
C LEU A 186 9.26 10.02 7.91
N ASP A 187 9.82 11.01 8.58
CA ASP A 187 9.40 12.39 8.39
C ASP A 187 9.48 12.70 6.90
N ARG A 188 8.35 13.07 6.33
CA ARG A 188 8.29 13.38 4.90
C ARG A 188 9.23 14.55 4.65
N PRO A 189 10.13 14.45 3.68
CA PRO A 189 10.80 15.64 3.19
C PRO A 189 9.72 16.66 2.80
N PRO A 190 9.94 17.94 3.04
CA PRO A 190 9.00 18.96 2.65
C PRO A 190 8.71 18.83 1.16
N VAL A 191 7.43 18.69 0.81
CA VAL A 191 7.02 18.77 -0.58
C VAL A 191 7.23 20.21 -0.99
N VAL A 192 8.30 20.51 -1.70
CA VAL A 192 8.51 21.83 -2.29
C VAL A 192 7.41 22.00 -3.34
N ARG A 193 6.36 22.71 -2.98
CA ARG A 193 5.40 23.21 -3.95
C ARG A 193 6.13 24.29 -4.73
N VAL A 194 6.59 23.96 -5.94
CA VAL A 194 7.05 24.98 -6.89
C VAL A 194 5.83 25.88 -7.11
N ALA A 195 5.93 27.11 -6.61
CA ALA A 195 4.90 28.11 -6.88
C ALA A 195 4.74 28.24 -8.40
N PRO A 196 3.51 28.35 -8.93
CA PRO A 196 3.31 28.59 -10.35
C PRO A 196 4.11 29.86 -10.73
N GLN A 197 5.05 29.70 -11.64
CA GLN A 197 5.76 30.84 -12.20
C GLN A 197 4.72 31.73 -12.86
N ASP A 198 4.52 32.91 -12.30
CA ASP A 198 3.69 33.98 -12.84
C ASP A 198 4.10 34.20 -14.29
N ARG A 199 3.25 33.83 -15.24
CA ARG A 199 3.41 34.19 -16.64
C ARG A 199 3.30 35.70 -16.70
N ARG A 200 4.43 36.37 -16.66
CA ARG A 200 4.46 37.78 -17.03
C ARG A 200 3.99 37.87 -18.47
N GLU A 201 2.76 38.31 -18.63
CA GLU A 201 2.22 38.75 -19.92
C GLU A 201 3.14 39.83 -20.48
N HIS A 202 3.73 39.54 -21.63
CA HIS A 202 4.39 40.58 -22.41
C HIS A 202 3.29 41.46 -22.99
N PRO A 203 3.29 42.77 -22.70
CA PRO A 203 2.37 43.69 -23.39
C PRO A 203 2.76 43.73 -24.86
N ILE A 204 1.84 43.35 -25.71
CA ILE A 204 1.94 43.59 -27.15
C ILE A 204 1.71 45.10 -27.34
N THR A 205 2.80 45.82 -27.53
CA THR A 205 2.76 47.22 -28.02
C THR A 205 2.82 47.19 -29.54
N GLY A 206 1.85 47.85 -30.18
CA GLY A 206 1.95 48.26 -31.55
C GLY A 206 0.67 48.46 -32.23
#